data_eabec2754302bf855114e3f18babcc9f
#
_entry.id   eabec2754302bf855114e3f18babcc9f
#
_cell.length_a   1.000
_cell.length_b   1.000
_cell.length_c   1.000
_cell.angle_alpha   90.00
_cell.angle_beta   90.00
_cell.angle_gamma   90.00
#
_symmetry.space_group_name_H-M   'P 1'
#
loop_
_entity.id
_entity.type
_entity.pdbx_description
1 polymer ?
#
loop_
_entity_poly.entity_id
_entity_poly.type
_entity_poly.pdbx_seq_one_letter_code
_entity_poly.pdbx_strand_id
1 'polypeptide(L)' 'MRTITLTIPDKIDLEPREIKRFLAAKLYESGKLSLGHAAELAGLSKVTFTEILADYSVSLINYPVADILKDVSNI' A
#
# COMPACT_ATOMS: atom_id res chain seq x y z
N MET A 1 9.13 -15.12 -12.11
CA MET A 1 9.28 -14.17 -11.00
C MET A 1 10.04 -12.94 -11.46
N ARG A 2 9.57 -11.78 -11.07
CA ARG A 2 10.26 -10.53 -11.41
C ARG A 2 10.83 -9.91 -10.16
N THR A 3 12.00 -9.34 -10.30
CA THR A 3 12.67 -8.67 -9.21
C THR A 3 12.96 -7.23 -9.61
N ILE A 4 12.61 -6.30 -8.75
CA ILE A 4 13.02 -4.91 -8.95
C ILE A 4 13.96 -4.52 -7.82
N THR A 5 14.89 -3.66 -8.15
CA THR A 5 15.85 -3.16 -7.17
C THR A 5 15.66 -1.66 -7.03
N LEU A 6 15.55 -1.22 -5.79
CA LEU A 6 15.32 0.19 -5.49
C LEU A 6 16.46 0.68 -4.62
N THR A 7 17.12 1.74 -5.06
CA THR A 7 18.22 2.34 -4.32
C THR A 7 17.68 3.51 -3.51
N ILE A 8 17.90 3.46 -2.19
CA ILE A 8 17.41 4.49 -1.28
C ILE A 8 18.61 5.24 -0.73
N PRO A 9 18.65 6.58 -0.88
CA PRO A 9 19.75 7.35 -0.31
C PRO A 9 19.82 7.21 1.22
N ASP A 10 21.02 7.20 1.76
CA ASP A 10 21.22 6.99 3.20
C ASP A 10 20.51 8.03 4.06
N LYS A 11 20.31 9.22 3.54
CA LYS A 11 19.63 10.29 4.28
C LYS A 11 18.14 10.06 4.45
N ILE A 12 17.59 9.10 3.72
CA ILE A 12 16.18 8.75 3.83
C ILE A 12 16.06 7.59 4.81
N ASP A 13 15.40 7.85 5.93
CA ASP A 13 15.28 6.88 7.02
C ASP A 13 14.05 6.00 6.84
N LEU A 14 14.11 5.11 5.84
CA LEU A 14 13.04 4.17 5.57
C LEU A 14 13.63 2.77 5.46
N GLU A 15 13.02 1.83 6.16
CA GLU A 15 13.44 0.44 6.06
C GLU A 15 12.83 -0.21 4.82
N PRO A 16 13.56 -1.16 4.20
CA PRO A 16 13.03 -1.84 3.01
C PRO A 16 11.66 -2.47 3.21
N ARG A 17 11.39 -3.05 4.38
CA ARG A 17 10.08 -3.67 4.63
C ARG A 17 8.96 -2.65 4.72
N GLU A 18 9.25 -1.46 5.21
CA GLU A 18 8.26 -0.39 5.24
C GLU A 18 7.89 0.04 3.83
N ILE A 19 8.90 0.14 2.97
CA ILE A 19 8.68 0.51 1.58
C ILE A 19 7.84 -0.54 0.87
N LYS A 20 8.13 -1.82 1.11
CA LYS A 20 7.36 -2.91 0.52
C LYS A 20 5.90 -2.85 0.96
N ARG A 21 5.66 -2.62 2.24
CA ARG A 21 4.31 -2.54 2.77
C ARG A 21 3.55 -1.35 2.22
N PHE A 22 4.21 -0.20 2.18
CA PHE A 22 3.61 1.01 1.63
C PHE A 22 3.28 0.83 0.14
N LEU A 23 4.22 0.26 -0.60
CA LEU A 23 4.01 0.00 -2.03
C LEU A 23 2.85 -0.96 -2.24
N ALA A 24 2.79 -2.04 -1.47
CA ALA A 24 1.71 -3.00 -1.57
C ALA A 24 0.35 -2.35 -1.27
N ALA A 25 0.31 -1.50 -0.24
CA ALA A 25 -0.92 -0.80 0.14
C ALA A 25 -1.39 0.12 -0.98
N LYS A 26 -0.47 0.85 -1.59
CA LYS A 26 -0.81 1.76 -2.69
C LYS A 26 -1.25 1.00 -3.93
N LEU A 27 -0.62 -0.10 -4.25
CA LEU A 27 -1.00 -0.91 -5.39
C LEU A 27 -2.38 -1.55 -5.18
N TYR A 28 -2.67 -1.95 -3.95
CA TYR A 28 -4.00 -2.43 -3.61
C TYR A 28 -5.03 -1.31 -3.73
N GLU A 29 -4.73 -0.14 -3.17
CA GLU A 29 -5.64 1.00 -3.20
C GLU A 29 -5.97 1.40 -4.64
N SER A 30 -4.98 1.36 -5.52
CA SER A 30 -5.16 1.77 -6.91
C SER A 30 -5.76 0.67 -7.79
N GLY A 31 -6.09 -0.48 -7.21
CA GLY A 31 -6.75 -1.56 -7.94
C GLY A 31 -5.82 -2.43 -8.77
N LYS A 32 -4.51 -2.27 -8.60
CA LYS A 32 -3.55 -3.04 -9.40
C LYS A 32 -3.27 -4.42 -8.82
N LEU A 33 -3.47 -4.59 -7.52
CA LEU A 33 -3.28 -5.88 -6.86
C LEU A 33 -4.50 -6.24 -6.04
N SER A 34 -4.83 -7.53 -6.00
CA SER A 34 -5.83 -8.05 -5.08
C SER A 34 -5.27 -8.01 -3.66
N LEU A 35 -6.14 -8.16 -2.68
CA LEU A 35 -5.71 -8.19 -1.29
C LEU A 35 -4.67 -9.27 -1.04
N GLY A 36 -4.91 -10.47 -1.58
CA GLY A 36 -3.97 -11.58 -1.41
C GLY A 36 -2.61 -11.31 -2.00
N HIS A 37 -2.59 -10.77 -3.23
CA HIS A 37 -1.34 -10.46 -3.89
C HIS A 37 -0.60 -9.32 -3.22
N ALA A 38 -1.34 -8.32 -2.73
CA ALA A 38 -0.72 -7.21 -2.01
C ALA A 38 -0.10 -7.68 -0.70
N ALA A 39 -0.80 -8.55 0.04
CA ALA A 39 -0.26 -9.11 1.27
C ALA A 39 1.01 -9.91 0.98
N GLU A 40 1.00 -10.68 -0.09
CA GLU A 40 2.18 -11.46 -0.48
C GLU A 40 3.35 -10.55 -0.81
N LEU A 41 3.11 -9.47 -1.54
CA LEU A 41 4.16 -8.49 -1.84
C LEU A 41 4.72 -7.87 -0.56
N ALA A 42 3.86 -7.59 0.40
CA ALA A 42 4.28 -7.02 1.67
C ALA A 42 4.97 -8.03 2.57
N GLY A 43 4.90 -9.31 2.25
CA GLY A 43 5.46 -10.37 3.10
C GLY A 43 4.63 -10.63 4.33
N LEU A 44 3.33 -10.43 4.25
CA LEU A 44 2.42 -10.55 5.38
C LEU A 44 1.26 -11.47 5.05
N SER A 45 0.59 -11.97 6.09
CA SER A 45 -0.68 -12.66 5.90
C SER A 45 -1.75 -11.64 5.52
N LYS A 46 -2.85 -12.11 4.95
CA LYS A 46 -3.96 -11.23 4.59
C LYS A 46 -4.48 -10.47 5.81
N VAL A 47 -4.62 -11.17 6.93
CA VAL A 47 -5.13 -10.55 8.16
C VAL A 47 -4.20 -9.44 8.62
N THR A 48 -2.91 -9.71 8.70
CA THR A 48 -1.94 -8.71 9.13
C THR A 48 -1.92 -7.53 8.16
N PHE A 49 -2.00 -7.82 6.87
CA PHE A 49 -2.00 -6.76 5.87
C PHE A 49 -3.21 -5.84 6.00
N THR A 50 -4.39 -6.40 6.27
CA THR A 50 -5.59 -5.57 6.47
C THR A 50 -5.44 -4.68 7.70
N GLU A 51 -4.75 -5.16 8.73
CA GLU A 51 -4.52 -4.37 9.92
C GLU A 51 -3.64 -3.16 9.61
N ILE A 52 -2.61 -3.32 8.79
CA ILE A 52 -1.73 -2.20 8.48
C ILE A 52 -2.33 -1.24 7.46
N LEU A 53 -3.33 -1.64 6.71
CA LEU A 53 -3.97 -0.73 5.75
C LEU A 53 -4.54 0.49 6.45
N ALA A 54 -5.06 0.33 7.65
CA ALA A 54 -5.58 1.46 8.42
C ALA A 54 -4.46 2.46 8.73
N ASP A 55 -3.27 1.98 8.98
CA ASP A 55 -2.12 2.85 9.27
C ASP A 55 -1.71 3.68 8.07
N TYR A 56 -2.01 3.20 6.88
CA TYR A 56 -1.70 3.92 5.64
C TYR A 56 -2.91 4.68 5.10
N SER A 57 -3.98 4.75 5.87
CA SER A 57 -5.22 5.41 5.46
C SER A 57 -5.79 4.84 4.16
N VAL A 58 -5.67 3.54 3.99
CA VAL A 58 -6.17 2.84 2.81
C VAL A 58 -7.43 2.07 3.18
N SER A 59 -8.47 2.21 2.37
CA SER A 59 -9.72 1.49 2.59
C SER A 59 -9.57 0.03 2.18
N LEU A 60 -10.22 -0.86 2.96
CA LEU A 60 -10.30 -2.27 2.59
C LEU A 60 -11.12 -2.46 1.33
N ILE A 61 -12.07 -1.57 1.11
CA ILE A 61 -12.90 -1.61 -0.09
C ILE A 61 -12.31 -0.62 -1.07
N ASN A 62 -11.77 -1.15 -2.14
CA ASN A 62 -11.10 -0.34 -3.14
C ASN A 62 -12.12 0.20 -4.13
N TYR A 63 -12.77 1.31 -3.78
CA TYR A 63 -13.80 1.88 -4.62
C TYR A 63 -13.78 3.41 -4.52
N PRO A 64 -14.47 4.12 -5.43
CA PRO A 64 -14.27 5.56 -5.64
C PRO A 64 -14.77 6.50 -4.55
N VAL A 65 -15.36 6.00 -3.47
CA VAL A 65 -15.80 6.88 -2.39
C VAL A 65 -14.65 7.70 -1.82
N ALA A 66 -13.48 7.09 -1.71
CA ALA A 66 -12.30 7.81 -1.23
C ALA A 66 -11.94 8.97 -2.14
N ASP A 67 -12.10 8.78 -3.45
CA ASP A 67 -11.84 9.83 -4.43
C ASP A 67 -12.82 10.98 -4.28
N ILE A 68 -14.07 10.67 -4.00
CA ILE A 68 -15.10 11.70 -3.80
C ILE A 68 -14.74 12.54 -2.58
N LEU A 69 -14.33 11.90 -1.49
CA LEU A 69 -13.92 12.61 -0.29
C LEU A 69 -12.68 13.47 -0.54
N LYS A 70 -11.77 12.95 -1.33
CA LYS A 70 -10.55 13.68 -1.67
C LYS A 70 -10.91 14.93 -2.47
N ASP A 71 -11.81 14.82 -3.43
CA ASP A 71 -12.26 15.97 -4.22
C ASP A 71 -12.89 17.02 -3.35
N VAL A 72 -13.71 16.61 -2.39
CA VAL A 72 -14.32 17.55 -1.46
C VAL A 72 -13.27 18.28 -0.63
N SER A 73 -12.28 17.56 -0.16
CA SER A 73 -11.26 18.15 0.69
C SER A 73 -10.31 19.07 -0.06
N ASN A 74 -10.27 18.98 -1.38
CA ASN A 74 -9.41 19.83 -2.20
C ASN A 74 -10.07 21.12 -2.68
N ILE A 75 -11.30 21.34 -2.31
CA ILE A 75 -12.03 22.55 -2.70
C ILE A 75 -11.67 23.76 -1.88
#